data_390bbc078ccb2bf3e14dabae44d05c52
#
_entry.id   390bbc078ccb2bf3e14dabae44d05c52
#
_cell.length_a   1.000
_cell.length_b   1.000
_cell.length_c   1.000
_cell.angle_alpha   90.00
_cell.angle_beta   90.00
_cell.angle_gamma   90.00
#
_symmetry.space_group_name_H-M   'P 1'
#
loop_
_entity.id
_entity.type
_entity.pdbx_description
1 polymer ?
#
loop_
_entity_poly.entity_id
_entity_poly.type
_entity_poly.pdbx_seq_one_letter_code
_entity_poly.pdbx_strand_id
1 'polypeptide(L)'
;MQITTIGLDLAKNVFQVHGVDATGQVVVRKSLRRAQMLPFFVKLPPCLVGIEACGTSHHWARELIKLGHEVRLMPPAYVKPYVKRGKTDAADAEAVCEAVTRPTMRFVPVKSPEQQAALSIHRTRDLLVKQRTQTINMIRGLLAEFGIDIPKGLERALLMARQIVDGKSPDVPIEAAKIVGTLSQQALDIHVRLREIDRDLAVWLRSNDVARRLMTIPGIGPVGATALAASVTDPHQFRSGRQFAAWLGLTPLQKSSGGKERLGRITKMGDKYLRKLLVVGMTALVRRARQNPEGDPRLADLLARKPTRVATVAMANKTARVIWAIMARGETYRTGHQPALAA
;
A
#
# COMPACT_ATOMS: atom_id res chain seq x y z
N MET A 1 -27.41 6.74 -31.80
CA MET A 1 -25.97 6.60 -31.57
C MET A 1 -25.76 5.71 -30.36
N GLN A 2 -24.96 4.66 -30.50
CA GLN A 2 -24.71 3.70 -29.41
C GLN A 2 -23.49 4.13 -28.59
N ILE A 3 -23.64 4.15 -27.28
CA ILE A 3 -22.49 4.45 -26.37
C ILE A 3 -21.51 3.27 -26.39
N THR A 4 -20.26 3.54 -26.71
CA THR A 4 -19.17 2.54 -26.71
C THR A 4 -18.21 2.68 -25.56
N THR A 5 -18.01 3.92 -25.07
CA THR A 5 -17.08 4.22 -23.97
C THR A 5 -17.70 5.19 -22.98
N ILE A 6 -17.51 4.92 -21.70
CA ILE A 6 -17.95 5.77 -20.59
C ILE A 6 -16.77 6.08 -19.68
N GLY A 7 -16.59 7.35 -19.37
CA GLY A 7 -15.83 7.81 -18.21
C GLY A 7 -16.75 8.04 -17.03
N LEU A 8 -16.45 7.39 -15.91
CA LEU A 8 -17.23 7.46 -14.69
C LEU A 8 -16.39 8.04 -13.55
N ASP A 9 -16.77 9.23 -13.10
CA ASP A 9 -16.21 9.81 -11.89
C ASP A 9 -17.09 9.45 -10.68
N LEU A 10 -16.44 8.96 -9.62
CA LEU A 10 -17.09 8.41 -8.42
C LEU A 10 -16.96 9.38 -7.25
N ALA A 11 -18.05 10.03 -6.88
CA ALA A 11 -18.15 10.75 -5.63
C ALA A 11 -18.92 9.95 -4.55
N LYS A 12 -19.15 10.55 -3.39
CA LYS A 12 -19.86 9.87 -2.30
C LYS A 12 -21.32 9.57 -2.62
N ASN A 13 -22.03 10.54 -3.17
CA ASN A 13 -23.49 10.48 -3.39
C ASN A 13 -23.90 10.70 -4.85
N VAL A 14 -23.10 11.41 -5.62
CA VAL A 14 -23.38 11.79 -7.02
C VAL A 14 -22.22 11.31 -7.87
N PHE A 15 -22.53 10.66 -8.97
CA PHE A 15 -21.57 10.17 -9.96
C PHE A 15 -21.72 10.94 -11.26
N GLN A 16 -20.61 11.27 -11.91
CA GLN A 16 -20.63 11.90 -13.21
C GLN A 16 -20.36 10.88 -14.31
N VAL A 17 -21.20 10.89 -15.30
CA VAL A 17 -21.11 10.03 -16.48
C VAL A 17 -20.82 10.88 -17.69
N HIS A 18 -19.77 10.54 -18.41
CA HIS A 18 -19.42 11.08 -19.71
C HIS A 18 -19.30 9.92 -20.69
N GLY A 19 -20.22 9.82 -21.64
CA GLY A 19 -20.25 8.71 -22.60
C GLY A 19 -20.13 9.19 -24.04
N VAL A 20 -19.33 8.44 -24.82
CA VAL A 20 -19.08 8.70 -26.24
C VAL A 20 -19.43 7.50 -27.09
N ASP A 21 -19.70 7.74 -28.36
CA ASP A 21 -19.89 6.70 -29.39
C ASP A 21 -18.53 6.24 -29.98
N ALA A 22 -18.58 5.37 -31.00
CA ALA A 22 -17.42 4.84 -31.69
C ALA A 22 -16.58 5.91 -32.42
N THR A 23 -17.18 7.07 -32.73
CA THR A 23 -16.50 8.21 -33.39
C THR A 23 -15.91 9.19 -32.40
N GLY A 24 -16.13 8.99 -31.09
CA GLY A 24 -15.73 9.90 -30.05
C GLY A 24 -16.70 11.07 -29.81
N GLN A 25 -17.85 11.06 -30.47
CA GLN A 25 -18.91 12.07 -30.26
C GLN A 25 -19.60 11.84 -28.91
N VAL A 26 -19.83 12.93 -28.17
CA VAL A 26 -20.51 12.87 -26.89
C VAL A 26 -21.99 12.53 -27.05
N VAL A 27 -22.40 11.38 -26.50
CA VAL A 27 -23.78 10.90 -26.52
C VAL A 27 -24.48 11.18 -25.19
N VAL A 28 -23.76 11.13 -24.09
CA VAL A 28 -24.34 11.37 -22.76
C VAL A 28 -23.40 12.14 -21.84
N ARG A 29 -23.93 13.15 -21.17
CA ARG A 29 -23.36 13.82 -20.00
C ARG A 29 -24.43 13.84 -18.92
N LYS A 30 -24.21 13.17 -17.81
CA LYS A 30 -25.26 13.03 -16.79
C LYS A 30 -24.68 12.89 -15.39
N SER A 31 -25.33 13.55 -14.44
CA SER A 31 -25.16 13.32 -13.02
C SER A 31 -26.14 12.23 -12.56
N LEU A 32 -25.65 11.22 -11.87
CA LEU A 32 -26.44 10.14 -11.30
C LEU A 32 -26.35 10.14 -9.78
N ARG A 33 -27.50 10.08 -9.09
CA ARG A 33 -27.50 9.74 -7.66
C ARG A 33 -27.11 8.28 -7.49
N ARG A 34 -26.57 7.93 -6.32
CA ARG A 34 -26.10 6.56 -6.04
C ARG A 34 -27.14 5.46 -6.39
N ALA A 35 -28.41 5.67 -6.07
CA ALA A 35 -29.48 4.72 -6.38
C ALA A 35 -29.77 4.58 -7.89
N GLN A 36 -29.39 5.55 -8.69
CA GLN A 36 -29.63 5.56 -10.15
C GLN A 36 -28.50 4.88 -10.94
N MET A 37 -27.38 4.58 -10.30
CA MET A 37 -26.17 4.08 -10.95
C MET A 37 -26.42 2.75 -11.68
N LEU A 38 -26.79 1.69 -10.97
CA LEU A 38 -27.04 0.38 -11.58
C LEU A 38 -28.23 0.40 -12.56
N PRO A 39 -29.39 1.02 -12.25
CA PRO A 39 -30.49 1.14 -13.22
C PRO A 39 -30.13 1.85 -14.52
N PHE A 40 -29.18 2.77 -14.50
CA PHE A 40 -28.65 3.41 -15.70
C PHE A 40 -27.84 2.44 -16.54
N PHE A 41 -26.89 1.73 -15.94
CA PHE A 41 -26.02 0.80 -16.68
C PHE A 41 -26.73 -0.47 -17.17
N VAL A 42 -27.77 -0.96 -16.46
CA VAL A 42 -28.60 -2.09 -16.91
C VAL A 42 -29.28 -1.82 -18.24
N LYS A 43 -29.61 -0.55 -18.54
CA LYS A 43 -30.29 -0.15 -19.80
C LYS A 43 -29.31 0.02 -20.96
N LEU A 44 -28.01 -0.03 -20.72
CA LEU A 44 -27.01 0.15 -21.76
C LEU A 44 -26.53 -1.20 -22.29
N PRO A 45 -26.25 -1.30 -23.59
CA PRO A 45 -25.50 -2.44 -24.10
C PRO A 45 -24.09 -2.47 -23.48
N PRO A 46 -23.43 -3.64 -23.44
CA PRO A 46 -22.06 -3.76 -23.00
C PRO A 46 -21.14 -2.71 -23.62
N CYS A 47 -20.42 -1.97 -22.82
CA CYS A 47 -19.51 -0.91 -23.26
C CYS A 47 -18.27 -0.87 -22.36
N LEU A 48 -17.23 -0.14 -22.81
CA LEU A 48 -16.02 0.11 -22.03
C LEU A 48 -16.30 1.21 -20.97
N VAL A 49 -16.02 0.91 -19.70
CA VAL A 49 -16.19 1.86 -18.60
C VAL A 49 -14.84 2.13 -17.92
N GLY A 50 -14.35 3.35 -18.07
CA GLY A 50 -13.18 3.84 -17.33
C GLY A 50 -13.61 4.38 -15.97
N ILE A 51 -12.81 4.08 -14.93
CA ILE A 51 -13.02 4.59 -13.57
C ILE A 51 -11.66 4.96 -12.97
N GLU A 52 -11.57 6.10 -12.29
CA GLU A 52 -10.39 6.41 -11.49
C GLU A 52 -10.31 5.52 -10.25
N ALA A 53 -9.14 4.94 -9.96
CA ALA A 53 -8.92 4.05 -8.82
C ALA A 53 -8.97 4.83 -7.51
N CYS A 54 -10.11 4.83 -6.87
CA CYS A 54 -10.41 5.47 -5.58
C CYS A 54 -10.94 4.46 -4.54
N GLY A 55 -11.37 4.93 -3.38
CA GLY A 55 -11.82 4.07 -2.28
C GLY A 55 -13.02 3.17 -2.61
N THR A 56 -13.91 3.57 -3.52
CA THR A 56 -15.14 2.84 -3.88
C THR A 56 -15.06 2.17 -5.24
N SER A 57 -14.04 2.45 -6.04
CA SER A 57 -13.93 2.03 -7.44
C SER A 57 -13.99 0.51 -7.63
N HIS A 58 -13.35 -0.27 -6.77
CA HIS A 58 -13.37 -1.73 -6.88
C HIS A 58 -14.77 -2.33 -6.69
N HIS A 59 -15.59 -1.76 -5.79
CA HIS A 59 -16.97 -2.20 -5.62
C HIS A 59 -17.78 -1.95 -6.91
N TRP A 60 -17.77 -0.71 -7.38
CA TRP A 60 -18.51 -0.35 -8.59
C TRP A 60 -18.02 -1.08 -9.84
N ALA A 61 -16.70 -1.30 -9.94
CA ALA A 61 -16.15 -2.09 -11.03
C ALA A 61 -16.72 -3.51 -11.04
N ARG A 62 -16.78 -4.19 -9.89
CA ARG A 62 -17.37 -5.54 -9.81
C ARG A 62 -18.85 -5.54 -10.16
N GLU A 63 -19.61 -4.55 -9.70
CA GLU A 63 -21.04 -4.47 -10.04
C GLU A 63 -21.28 -4.25 -11.55
N LEU A 64 -20.49 -3.38 -12.17
CA LEU A 64 -20.59 -3.13 -13.61
C LEU A 64 -20.11 -4.32 -14.47
N ILE A 65 -19.09 -5.05 -14.02
CA ILE A 65 -18.64 -6.29 -14.66
C ILE A 65 -19.75 -7.36 -14.63
N LYS A 66 -20.50 -7.47 -13.51
CA LYS A 66 -21.66 -8.38 -13.41
C LYS A 66 -22.75 -8.04 -14.41
N LEU A 67 -22.88 -6.76 -14.79
CA LEU A 67 -23.82 -6.31 -15.82
C LEU A 67 -23.30 -6.52 -17.25
N GLY A 68 -22.08 -7.08 -17.43
CA GLY A 68 -21.51 -7.39 -18.74
C GLY A 68 -20.65 -6.28 -19.33
N HIS A 69 -20.39 -5.16 -18.62
CA HIS A 69 -19.50 -4.10 -19.09
C HIS A 69 -18.02 -4.47 -18.92
N GLU A 70 -17.20 -4.01 -19.86
CA GLU A 70 -15.73 -4.02 -19.67
C GLU A 70 -15.33 -2.86 -18.79
N VAL A 71 -14.76 -3.13 -17.61
CA VAL A 71 -14.38 -2.07 -16.66
C VAL A 71 -12.88 -2.00 -16.49
N ARG A 72 -12.30 -0.80 -16.62
CA ARG A 72 -10.89 -0.54 -16.45
C ARG A 72 -10.65 0.54 -15.38
N LEU A 73 -9.94 0.17 -14.33
CA LEU A 73 -9.53 1.12 -13.30
C LEU A 73 -8.19 1.77 -13.64
N MET A 74 -8.09 3.08 -13.50
CA MET A 74 -6.88 3.85 -13.81
C MET A 74 -6.31 4.55 -12.58
N PRO A 75 -4.97 4.56 -12.39
CA PRO A 75 -4.37 5.35 -11.32
C PRO A 75 -4.64 6.85 -11.52
N PRO A 76 -5.00 7.60 -10.45
CA PRO A 76 -5.28 9.05 -10.53
C PRO A 76 -4.17 9.86 -11.21
N ALA A 77 -2.92 9.50 -10.95
CA ALA A 77 -1.76 10.18 -11.53
C ALA A 77 -1.70 10.11 -13.06
N TYR A 78 -2.32 9.09 -13.68
CA TYR A 78 -2.36 8.92 -15.13
C TYR A 78 -3.61 9.52 -15.78
N VAL A 79 -4.66 9.76 -15.02
CA VAL A 79 -5.86 10.48 -15.48
C VAL A 79 -5.65 11.99 -15.43
N LYS A 80 -4.95 12.49 -14.41
CA LYS A 80 -4.72 13.92 -14.19
C LYS A 80 -4.24 14.71 -15.43
N PRO A 81 -3.34 14.21 -16.30
CA PRO A 81 -2.92 14.95 -17.49
C PRO A 81 -4.02 15.22 -18.52
N TYR A 82 -5.12 14.47 -18.48
CA TYR A 82 -6.27 14.62 -19.38
C TYR A 82 -7.32 15.62 -18.86
N VAL A 83 -7.22 16.06 -17.61
CA VAL A 83 -8.11 17.07 -17.04
C VAL A 83 -7.80 18.42 -17.68
N LYS A 84 -8.78 18.98 -18.41
CA LYS A 84 -8.71 20.31 -19.00
C LYS A 84 -8.82 21.40 -17.92
N ARG A 85 -8.64 22.66 -18.32
CA ARG A 85 -8.76 23.80 -17.40
C ARG A 85 -10.12 23.83 -16.69
N GLY A 86 -10.09 24.10 -15.39
CA GLY A 86 -11.28 24.15 -14.52
C GLY A 86 -11.59 22.76 -13.94
N LYS A 87 -11.47 22.63 -12.63
CA LYS A 87 -11.79 21.39 -11.92
C LYS A 87 -13.28 21.33 -11.66
N THR A 88 -13.96 20.43 -12.37
CA THR A 88 -15.35 20.05 -12.12
C THR A 88 -15.48 18.54 -12.26
N ASP A 89 -16.39 17.93 -11.52
CA ASP A 89 -16.63 16.48 -11.60
C ASP A 89 -16.97 16.02 -13.01
N ALA A 90 -17.64 16.88 -13.82
CA ALA A 90 -17.93 16.60 -15.22
C ALA A 90 -16.65 16.56 -16.09
N ALA A 91 -15.69 17.47 -15.84
CA ALA A 91 -14.39 17.47 -16.53
C ALA A 91 -13.53 16.25 -16.10
N ASP A 92 -13.63 15.81 -14.84
CA ASP A 92 -12.96 14.62 -14.36
C ASP A 92 -13.53 13.35 -15.05
N ALA A 93 -14.86 13.25 -15.22
CA ALA A 93 -15.48 12.16 -15.99
C ALA A 93 -15.09 12.16 -17.48
N GLU A 94 -14.98 13.35 -18.12
CA GLU A 94 -14.48 13.49 -19.49
C GLU A 94 -13.02 13.02 -19.59
N ALA A 95 -12.17 13.45 -18.67
CA ALA A 95 -10.76 13.04 -18.64
C ALA A 95 -10.59 11.52 -18.44
N VAL A 96 -11.43 10.89 -17.60
CA VAL A 96 -11.48 9.44 -17.42
C VAL A 96 -11.90 8.74 -18.71
N CYS A 97 -12.91 9.26 -19.42
CA CYS A 97 -13.38 8.71 -20.70
C CYS A 97 -12.30 8.75 -21.77
N GLU A 98 -11.57 9.84 -21.87
CA GLU A 98 -10.46 9.96 -22.81
C GLU A 98 -9.28 9.06 -22.42
N ALA A 99 -8.90 9.06 -21.16
CA ALA A 99 -7.75 8.30 -20.66
C ALA A 99 -7.90 6.79 -20.84
N VAL A 100 -9.11 6.23 -20.66
CA VAL A 100 -9.35 4.77 -20.71
C VAL A 100 -9.11 4.16 -22.10
N THR A 101 -9.21 4.95 -23.16
CA THR A 101 -9.00 4.51 -24.55
C THR A 101 -7.54 4.52 -25.00
N ARG A 102 -6.63 5.08 -24.20
CA ARG A 102 -5.22 5.26 -24.61
C ARG A 102 -4.44 3.94 -24.56
N PRO A 103 -3.73 3.57 -25.65
CA PRO A 103 -3.03 2.28 -25.76
C PRO A 103 -1.88 2.14 -24.75
N THR A 104 -1.32 3.25 -24.26
CA THR A 104 -0.22 3.24 -23.29
C THR A 104 -0.72 3.33 -21.83
N MET A 105 -2.05 3.40 -21.62
CA MET A 105 -2.62 3.49 -20.28
C MET A 105 -2.34 2.22 -19.47
N ARG A 106 -2.06 2.40 -18.19
CA ARG A 106 -1.87 1.30 -17.24
C ARG A 106 -3.09 1.20 -16.34
N PHE A 107 -3.62 0.00 -16.26
CA PHE A 107 -4.81 -0.27 -15.49
C PHE A 107 -4.48 -0.92 -14.14
N VAL A 108 -5.35 -0.70 -13.17
CA VAL A 108 -5.30 -1.35 -11.86
C VAL A 108 -6.26 -2.53 -11.89
N PRO A 109 -5.81 -3.76 -11.62
CA PRO A 109 -6.69 -4.92 -11.56
C PRO A 109 -7.78 -4.75 -10.51
N VAL A 110 -8.99 -5.17 -10.83
CA VAL A 110 -10.13 -5.14 -9.90
C VAL A 110 -9.91 -6.18 -8.81
N LYS A 111 -9.94 -5.74 -7.55
CA LYS A 111 -9.77 -6.61 -6.39
C LYS A 111 -11.07 -7.35 -6.04
N SER A 112 -10.93 -8.61 -5.62
CA SER A 112 -12.05 -9.36 -5.06
C SER A 112 -12.48 -8.82 -3.67
N PRO A 113 -13.69 -9.16 -3.18
CA PRO A 113 -14.11 -8.83 -1.83
C PRO A 113 -13.14 -9.35 -0.75
N GLU A 114 -12.61 -10.56 -0.92
CA GLU A 114 -11.68 -11.22 0.01
C GLU A 114 -10.35 -10.48 0.06
N GLN A 115 -9.84 -10.04 -1.10
CA GLN A 115 -8.62 -9.21 -1.16
C GLN A 115 -8.83 -7.85 -0.48
N GLN A 116 -10.02 -7.23 -0.67
CA GLN A 116 -10.34 -5.98 0.02
C GLN A 116 -10.49 -6.18 1.53
N ALA A 117 -11.06 -7.30 1.98
CA ALA A 117 -11.16 -7.66 3.39
C ALA A 117 -9.76 -7.81 4.01
N ALA A 118 -8.86 -8.56 3.37
CA ALA A 118 -7.48 -8.70 3.81
C ALA A 118 -6.75 -7.34 3.90
N LEU A 119 -6.94 -6.47 2.91
CA LEU A 119 -6.37 -5.11 2.93
C LEU A 119 -6.98 -4.24 4.04
N SER A 120 -8.24 -4.46 4.41
CA SER A 120 -8.87 -3.74 5.54
C SER A 120 -8.22 -4.13 6.87
N ILE A 121 -7.88 -5.41 7.07
CA ILE A 121 -7.11 -5.88 8.21
C ILE A 121 -5.75 -5.15 8.28
N HIS A 122 -5.03 -5.08 7.17
CA HIS A 122 -3.74 -4.36 7.11
C HIS A 122 -3.85 -2.87 7.39
N ARG A 123 -4.90 -2.20 6.87
CA ARG A 123 -5.16 -0.76 7.15
C ARG A 123 -5.48 -0.51 8.61
N THR A 124 -6.30 -1.35 9.21
CA THR A 124 -6.62 -1.29 10.64
C THR A 124 -5.38 -1.51 11.49
N ARG A 125 -4.57 -2.51 11.15
CA ARG A 125 -3.29 -2.76 11.82
C ARG A 125 -2.35 -1.54 11.75
N ASP A 126 -2.19 -0.93 10.57
CA ASP A 126 -1.32 0.24 10.39
C ASP A 126 -1.82 1.44 11.22
N LEU A 127 -3.14 1.64 11.29
CA LEU A 127 -3.76 2.66 12.13
C LEU A 127 -3.47 2.41 13.61
N LEU A 128 -3.74 1.19 14.10
CA LEU A 128 -3.52 0.84 15.51
C LEU A 128 -2.03 0.93 15.92
N VAL A 129 -1.10 0.55 15.03
CA VAL A 129 0.34 0.75 15.29
C VAL A 129 0.69 2.22 15.45
N LYS A 130 0.11 3.11 14.63
CA LYS A 130 0.31 4.56 14.75
C LYS A 130 -0.27 5.09 16.05
N GLN A 131 -1.52 4.72 16.35
CA GLN A 131 -2.20 5.14 17.60
C GLN A 131 -1.40 4.71 18.82
N ARG A 132 -0.99 3.43 18.91
CA ARG A 132 -0.16 2.95 20.01
C ARG A 132 1.11 3.77 20.18
N THR A 133 1.80 4.06 19.07
CA THR A 133 3.03 4.84 19.10
C THR A 133 2.79 6.27 19.58
N GLN A 134 1.71 6.90 19.10
CA GLN A 134 1.31 8.24 19.54
C GLN A 134 0.97 8.28 21.02
N THR A 135 0.17 7.32 21.50
CA THR A 135 -0.21 7.22 22.90
C THR A 135 1.01 7.02 23.81
N ILE A 136 1.92 6.11 23.44
CA ILE A 136 3.17 5.88 24.18
C ILE A 136 4.05 7.13 24.20
N ASN A 137 4.16 7.85 23.09
CA ASN A 137 4.96 9.07 23.05
C ASN A 137 4.31 10.19 23.88
N MET A 138 2.98 10.26 23.92
CA MET A 138 2.27 11.19 24.80
C MET A 138 2.53 10.86 26.28
N ILE A 139 2.43 9.60 26.68
CA ILE A 139 2.77 9.17 28.04
C ILE A 139 4.21 9.57 28.40
N ARG A 140 5.18 9.32 27.50
CA ARG A 140 6.58 9.71 27.71
C ARG A 140 6.73 11.23 27.87
N GLY A 141 6.05 12.02 27.02
CA GLY A 141 6.09 13.47 27.12
C GLY A 141 5.53 13.98 28.46
N LEU A 142 4.35 13.49 28.85
CA LEU A 142 3.74 13.88 30.11
C LEU A 142 4.58 13.53 31.33
N LEU A 143 5.16 12.32 31.39
CA LEU A 143 6.00 11.91 32.52
C LEU A 143 7.35 12.64 32.56
N ALA A 144 7.87 13.01 31.38
CA ALA A 144 9.12 13.79 31.29
C ALA A 144 8.98 15.19 31.92
N GLU A 145 7.79 15.81 31.86
CA GLU A 145 7.51 17.10 32.54
C GLU A 145 7.65 17.00 34.08
N PHE A 146 7.56 15.78 34.63
CA PHE A 146 7.77 15.49 36.05
C PHE A 146 9.12 14.82 36.33
N GLY A 147 10.05 14.86 35.36
CA GLY A 147 11.41 14.30 35.55
C GLY A 147 11.47 12.77 35.42
N ILE A 148 10.39 12.10 34.98
CA ILE A 148 10.34 10.64 34.86
C ILE A 148 10.62 10.24 33.41
N ASP A 149 11.77 9.61 33.15
CA ASP A 149 12.16 9.12 31.83
C ASP A 149 11.77 7.64 31.64
N ILE A 150 11.08 7.36 30.53
CA ILE A 150 10.80 5.99 30.09
C ILE A 150 11.81 5.61 29.02
N PRO A 151 12.66 4.60 29.27
CA PRO A 151 13.67 4.17 28.31
C PRO A 151 13.09 3.81 26.95
N LYS A 152 13.88 4.02 25.87
CA LYS A 152 13.46 3.71 24.49
C LYS A 152 13.11 2.23 24.30
N GLY A 153 12.11 1.97 23.50
CA GLY A 153 11.62 0.63 23.16
C GLY A 153 10.16 0.44 23.53
N LEU A 154 9.47 -0.44 22.78
CA LEU A 154 8.06 -0.73 22.97
C LEU A 154 7.81 -1.48 24.27
N GLU A 155 8.58 -2.54 24.52
CA GLU A 155 8.40 -3.42 25.68
C GLU A 155 8.53 -2.67 27.01
N ARG A 156 9.52 -1.77 27.11
CA ARG A 156 9.73 -0.94 28.31
C ARG A 156 8.55 0.02 28.55
N ALA A 157 8.04 0.62 27.46
CA ALA A 157 6.87 1.50 27.56
C ALA A 157 5.59 0.74 27.97
N LEU A 158 5.39 -0.48 27.44
CA LEU A 158 4.26 -1.32 27.82
C LEU A 158 4.39 -1.85 29.26
N LEU A 159 5.62 -2.15 29.71
CA LEU A 159 5.86 -2.53 31.10
C LEU A 159 5.50 -1.39 32.05
N MET A 160 5.94 -0.17 31.78
CA MET A 160 5.56 1.02 32.56
C MET A 160 4.05 1.23 32.55
N ALA A 161 3.41 1.13 31.37
CA ALA A 161 1.96 1.27 31.27
C ALA A 161 1.21 0.24 32.15
N ARG A 162 1.66 -1.02 32.19
CA ARG A 162 1.10 -2.06 33.07
C ARG A 162 1.28 -1.69 34.54
N GLN A 163 2.49 -1.29 34.94
CA GLN A 163 2.75 -0.89 36.32
C GLN A 163 1.85 0.24 36.79
N ILE A 164 1.59 1.23 35.90
CA ILE A 164 0.69 2.35 36.19
C ILE A 164 -0.76 1.86 36.35
N VAL A 165 -1.24 1.00 35.46
CA VAL A 165 -2.60 0.43 35.52
C VAL A 165 -2.77 -0.46 36.76
N ASP A 166 -1.72 -1.20 37.17
CA ASP A 166 -1.68 -2.04 38.36
C ASP A 166 -1.55 -1.23 39.67
N GLY A 167 -1.70 0.09 39.62
CA GLY A 167 -1.69 0.97 40.79
C GLY A 167 -0.31 1.43 41.29
N LYS A 168 0.78 1.09 40.55
CA LYS A 168 2.11 1.65 40.81
C LYS A 168 2.21 3.03 40.15
N SER A 169 1.48 3.98 40.73
CA SER A 169 1.48 5.35 40.21
C SER A 169 2.88 5.96 40.25
N PRO A 170 3.32 6.63 39.20
CA PRO A 170 4.52 7.46 39.28
C PRO A 170 4.28 8.61 40.28
N ASP A 171 5.36 9.15 40.85
CA ASP A 171 5.32 10.30 41.74
C ASP A 171 5.02 11.59 40.94
N VAL A 172 3.73 11.82 40.69
CA VAL A 172 3.18 12.96 39.94
C VAL A 172 1.86 13.41 40.60
N PRO A 173 1.40 14.66 40.36
CA PRO A 173 0.08 15.12 40.83
C PRO A 173 -1.04 14.18 40.41
N ILE A 174 -2.08 14.08 41.26
CA ILE A 174 -3.17 13.12 41.07
C ILE A 174 -3.89 13.26 39.74
N GLU A 175 -4.03 14.49 39.24
CA GLU A 175 -4.62 14.80 37.94
C GLU A 175 -3.78 14.23 36.81
N ALA A 176 -2.46 14.38 36.87
CA ALA A 176 -1.54 13.82 35.89
C ALA A 176 -1.53 12.28 35.96
N ALA A 177 -1.54 11.70 37.17
CA ALA A 177 -1.62 10.25 37.36
C ALA A 177 -2.88 9.64 36.71
N LYS A 178 -4.05 10.27 36.86
CA LYS A 178 -5.31 9.85 36.23
C LYS A 178 -5.23 9.84 34.71
N ILE A 179 -4.67 10.91 34.10
CA ILE A 179 -4.54 11.03 32.65
C ILE A 179 -3.54 9.99 32.10
N VAL A 180 -2.38 9.85 32.76
CA VAL A 180 -1.38 8.86 32.40
C VAL A 180 -1.93 7.42 32.55
N GLY A 181 -2.74 7.16 33.59
CA GLY A 181 -3.45 5.89 33.76
C GLY A 181 -4.40 5.58 32.61
N THR A 182 -5.21 6.55 32.20
CA THR A 182 -6.14 6.43 31.06
C THR A 182 -5.39 6.11 29.75
N LEU A 183 -4.30 6.86 29.49
CA LEU A 183 -3.49 6.64 28.28
C LEU A 183 -2.76 5.29 28.32
N SER A 184 -2.31 4.87 29.51
CA SER A 184 -1.65 3.57 29.72
C SER A 184 -2.60 2.42 29.40
N GLN A 185 -3.82 2.46 29.93
CA GLN A 185 -4.86 1.47 29.60
C GLN A 185 -5.13 1.43 28.11
N GLN A 186 -5.31 2.59 27.45
CA GLN A 186 -5.53 2.68 26.02
C GLN A 186 -4.35 2.06 25.22
N ALA A 187 -3.09 2.30 25.62
CA ALA A 187 -1.94 1.73 24.95
C ALA A 187 -1.90 0.20 25.06
N LEU A 188 -2.28 -0.35 26.20
CA LEU A 188 -2.38 -1.79 26.45
C LEU A 188 -3.52 -2.42 25.64
N ASP A 189 -4.69 -1.81 25.59
CA ASP A 189 -5.83 -2.29 24.80
C ASP A 189 -5.50 -2.34 23.32
N ILE A 190 -4.87 -1.28 22.79
CA ILE A 190 -4.39 -1.26 21.39
C ILE A 190 -3.36 -2.38 21.17
N HIS A 191 -2.46 -2.63 22.11
CA HIS A 191 -1.48 -3.70 22.00
C HIS A 191 -2.13 -5.08 21.93
N VAL A 192 -3.15 -5.36 22.74
CA VAL A 192 -3.90 -6.63 22.69
C VAL A 192 -4.58 -6.80 21.33
N ARG A 193 -5.31 -5.79 20.86
CA ARG A 193 -5.97 -5.82 19.54
C ARG A 193 -4.97 -6.04 18.38
N LEU A 194 -3.79 -5.45 18.46
CA LEU A 194 -2.74 -5.70 17.45
C LEU A 194 -2.27 -7.14 17.45
N ARG A 195 -2.17 -7.78 18.62
CA ARG A 195 -1.80 -9.21 18.71
C ARG A 195 -2.89 -10.13 18.14
N GLU A 196 -4.16 -9.77 18.30
CA GLU A 196 -5.29 -10.48 17.69
C GLU A 196 -5.22 -10.39 16.17
N ILE A 197 -5.06 -9.19 15.62
CA ILE A 197 -4.89 -8.98 14.18
C ILE A 197 -3.66 -9.74 13.63
N ASP A 198 -2.56 -9.78 14.38
CA ASP A 198 -1.37 -10.52 13.96
C ASP A 198 -1.63 -12.04 13.92
N ARG A 199 -2.49 -12.58 14.82
CA ARG A 199 -2.95 -13.98 14.78
C ARG A 199 -3.84 -14.24 13.56
N ASP A 200 -4.80 -13.35 13.27
CA ASP A 200 -5.68 -13.48 12.11
C ASP A 200 -4.88 -13.47 10.80
N LEU A 201 -3.90 -12.59 10.69
CA LEU A 201 -2.98 -12.57 9.54
C LEU A 201 -2.16 -13.86 9.44
N ALA A 202 -1.76 -14.46 10.57
CA ALA A 202 -1.05 -15.74 10.57
C ALA A 202 -1.96 -16.90 10.14
N VAL A 203 -3.25 -16.86 10.46
CA VAL A 203 -4.25 -17.83 9.97
C VAL A 203 -4.42 -17.68 8.45
N TRP A 204 -4.64 -16.46 7.98
CA TRP A 204 -4.79 -16.18 6.56
C TRP A 204 -3.54 -16.56 5.74
N LEU A 205 -2.35 -16.36 6.31
CA LEU A 205 -1.08 -16.77 5.70
C LEU A 205 -1.07 -18.27 5.39
N ARG A 206 -1.56 -19.11 6.30
CA ARG A 206 -1.54 -20.59 6.14
C ARG A 206 -2.41 -21.06 4.98
N SER A 207 -3.52 -20.35 4.71
CA SER A 207 -4.45 -20.67 3.62
C SER A 207 -4.08 -20.04 2.28
N ASN A 208 -3.05 -19.16 2.23
CA ASN A 208 -2.70 -18.45 1.02
C ASN A 208 -1.31 -18.86 0.49
N ASP A 209 -1.29 -19.57 -0.64
CA ASP A 209 -0.06 -20.10 -1.24
C ASP A 209 0.94 -19.01 -1.63
N VAL A 210 0.46 -17.90 -2.17
CA VAL A 210 1.33 -16.77 -2.55
C VAL A 210 2.02 -16.20 -1.32
N ALA A 211 1.26 -15.97 -0.24
CA ALA A 211 1.83 -15.45 1.00
C ALA A 211 2.83 -16.42 1.62
N ARG A 212 2.57 -17.75 1.60
CA ARG A 212 3.51 -18.78 2.08
C ARG A 212 4.82 -18.75 1.29
N ARG A 213 4.76 -18.66 -0.04
CA ARG A 213 5.97 -18.54 -0.88
C ARG A 213 6.75 -17.26 -0.60
N LEU A 214 6.06 -16.14 -0.42
CA LEU A 214 6.71 -14.87 -0.10
C LEU A 214 7.41 -14.87 1.25
N MET A 215 6.90 -15.62 2.24
CA MET A 215 7.55 -15.79 3.54
C MET A 215 8.91 -16.48 3.48
N THR A 216 9.21 -17.22 2.41
CA THR A 216 10.55 -17.84 2.25
C THR A 216 11.65 -16.81 1.97
N ILE A 217 11.29 -15.56 1.61
CA ILE A 217 12.24 -14.49 1.32
C ILE A 217 12.79 -13.91 2.63
N PRO A 218 14.12 -13.88 2.83
CA PRO A 218 14.70 -13.25 4.00
C PRO A 218 14.23 -11.81 4.21
N GLY A 219 13.79 -11.48 5.43
CA GLY A 219 13.26 -10.17 5.79
C GLY A 219 11.79 -9.92 5.43
N ILE A 220 11.10 -10.89 4.82
CA ILE A 220 9.66 -10.85 4.64
C ILE A 220 8.99 -11.70 5.72
N GLY A 221 8.35 -11.05 6.67
CA GLY A 221 7.56 -11.71 7.71
C GLY A 221 6.07 -11.85 7.33
N PRO A 222 5.24 -12.45 8.23
CA PRO A 222 3.82 -12.69 7.97
C PRO A 222 3.05 -11.47 7.48
N VAL A 223 3.25 -10.32 8.13
CA VAL A 223 2.58 -9.06 7.76
C VAL A 223 2.99 -8.59 6.35
N GLY A 224 4.28 -8.71 6.01
CA GLY A 224 4.77 -8.33 4.69
C GLY A 224 4.27 -9.26 3.58
N ALA A 225 4.30 -10.56 3.82
CA ALA A 225 3.85 -11.57 2.88
C ALA A 225 2.35 -11.46 2.58
N THR A 226 1.53 -11.33 3.62
CA THR A 226 0.08 -11.20 3.48
C THR A 226 -0.33 -9.87 2.83
N ALA A 227 0.35 -8.76 3.17
CA ALA A 227 0.10 -7.47 2.54
C ALA A 227 0.41 -7.49 1.03
N LEU A 228 1.53 -8.09 0.63
CA LEU A 228 1.92 -8.23 -0.76
C LEU A 228 0.93 -9.10 -1.54
N ALA A 229 0.56 -10.28 -1.01
CA ALA A 229 -0.40 -11.19 -1.63
C ALA A 229 -1.78 -10.54 -1.80
N ALA A 230 -2.25 -9.76 -0.82
CA ALA A 230 -3.54 -9.05 -0.91
C ALA A 230 -3.50 -7.83 -1.85
N SER A 231 -2.35 -7.19 -2.00
CA SER A 231 -2.23 -5.96 -2.80
C SER A 231 -1.96 -6.24 -4.28
N VAL A 232 -1.20 -7.29 -4.59
CA VAL A 232 -0.79 -7.63 -5.96
C VAL A 232 -1.69 -8.75 -6.48
N THR A 233 -2.75 -8.34 -7.16
CA THR A 233 -3.77 -9.27 -7.70
C THR A 233 -3.21 -10.12 -8.84
N ASP A 234 -2.45 -9.50 -9.74
CA ASP A 234 -1.80 -10.13 -10.87
C ASP A 234 -0.35 -9.61 -11.01
N PRO A 235 0.67 -10.46 -10.83
CA PRO A 235 2.05 -10.05 -11.02
C PRO A 235 2.42 -9.81 -12.50
N HIS A 236 1.67 -10.38 -13.46
CA HIS A 236 1.94 -10.25 -14.90
C HIS A 236 1.56 -8.86 -15.46
N GLN A 237 0.79 -8.05 -14.70
CA GLN A 237 0.60 -6.63 -15.02
C GLN A 237 1.92 -5.84 -15.10
N PHE A 238 2.99 -6.37 -14.49
CA PHE A 238 4.33 -5.80 -14.55
C PHE A 238 5.21 -6.60 -15.50
N ARG A 239 5.79 -5.93 -16.50
CA ARG A 239 6.70 -6.57 -17.49
C ARG A 239 7.95 -7.15 -16.86
N SER A 240 8.35 -6.67 -15.68
CA SER A 240 9.57 -7.13 -15.00
C SER A 240 9.57 -6.74 -13.52
N GLY A 241 10.43 -7.38 -12.73
CA GLY A 241 10.65 -7.00 -11.34
C GLY A 241 11.18 -5.57 -11.16
N ARG A 242 11.86 -5.00 -12.19
CA ARG A 242 12.27 -3.58 -12.19
C ARG A 242 11.05 -2.66 -12.23
N GLN A 243 10.06 -2.99 -13.04
CA GLN A 243 8.81 -2.23 -13.11
C GLN A 243 8.00 -2.35 -11.81
N PHE A 244 7.96 -3.54 -11.20
CA PHE A 244 7.35 -3.73 -9.88
C PHE A 244 8.04 -2.90 -8.78
N ALA A 245 9.37 -2.88 -8.75
CA ALA A 245 10.13 -2.04 -7.82
C ALA A 245 9.88 -0.53 -8.06
N ALA A 246 9.72 -0.11 -9.30
CA ALA A 246 9.34 1.26 -9.66
C ALA A 246 7.91 1.59 -9.20
N TRP A 247 6.97 0.66 -9.37
CA TRP A 247 5.59 0.78 -8.88
C TRP A 247 5.54 0.95 -7.36
N LEU A 248 6.44 0.29 -6.61
CA LEU A 248 6.60 0.48 -5.16
C LEU A 248 7.32 1.79 -4.79
N GLY A 249 7.82 2.52 -5.78
CA GLY A 249 8.56 3.77 -5.57
C GLY A 249 9.93 3.57 -4.93
N LEU A 250 10.58 2.44 -5.20
CA LEU A 250 11.92 2.08 -4.71
C LEU A 250 13.04 2.38 -5.72
N THR A 251 12.69 2.93 -6.89
CA THR A 251 13.67 3.38 -7.90
C THR A 251 14.03 4.85 -7.70
N PRO A 252 15.26 5.26 -8.06
CA PRO A 252 15.65 6.67 -8.00
C PRO A 252 14.80 7.56 -8.91
N LEU A 253 14.58 8.80 -8.48
CA LEU A 253 14.06 9.85 -9.32
C LEU A 253 15.10 10.20 -10.39
N GLN A 254 14.68 10.20 -11.63
CA GLN A 254 15.46 10.73 -12.73
C GLN A 254 15.40 12.27 -12.73
N LYS A 255 16.55 12.89 -12.69
CA LYS A 255 16.77 14.34 -12.85
C LYS A 255 17.75 14.62 -13.98
N SER A 256 17.82 13.71 -14.94
CA SER A 256 18.72 13.78 -16.06
C SER A 256 18.19 14.72 -17.13
N SER A 257 19.05 15.59 -17.63
CA SER A 257 18.77 16.50 -18.75
C SER A 257 20.06 16.72 -19.56
N GLY A 258 19.93 16.95 -20.87
CA GLY A 258 21.08 17.25 -21.74
C GLY A 258 22.19 16.21 -21.70
N GLY A 259 21.87 14.92 -21.67
CA GLY A 259 22.85 13.83 -21.63
C GLY A 259 23.57 13.59 -20.28
N LYS A 260 23.30 14.42 -19.26
CA LYS A 260 23.88 14.25 -17.91
C LYS A 260 22.95 13.43 -17.03
N GLU A 261 23.38 12.22 -16.66
CA GLU A 261 22.65 11.39 -15.70
C GLU A 261 22.74 11.96 -14.27
N ARG A 262 21.59 12.30 -13.71
CA ARG A 262 21.47 12.68 -12.29
C ARG A 262 20.38 11.86 -11.64
N LEU A 263 20.76 10.97 -10.73
CA LEU A 263 19.85 10.17 -9.92
C LEU A 263 19.61 10.85 -8.57
N GLY A 264 18.32 11.02 -8.22
CA GLY A 264 17.90 11.55 -6.94
C GLY A 264 17.62 10.47 -5.90
N ARG A 265 16.87 10.85 -4.86
CA ARG A 265 16.30 9.91 -3.88
C ARG A 265 15.31 8.98 -4.58
N ILE A 266 14.90 7.89 -3.90
CA ILE A 266 13.80 7.06 -4.41
C ILE A 266 12.54 7.88 -4.64
N THR A 267 11.75 7.52 -5.65
CA THR A 267 10.57 8.27 -6.08
C THR A 267 9.52 8.38 -4.99
N LYS A 268 9.42 7.38 -4.09
CA LYS A 268 8.36 7.22 -3.09
C LYS A 268 6.94 7.24 -3.69
N MET A 269 6.81 7.11 -4.99
CA MET A 269 5.54 6.92 -5.68
C MET A 269 4.96 5.54 -5.35
N GLY A 270 3.65 5.37 -5.53
CA GLY A 270 2.97 4.10 -5.29
C GLY A 270 2.70 3.78 -3.81
N ASP A 271 2.53 2.50 -3.49
CA ASP A 271 2.03 2.06 -2.20
C ASP A 271 3.01 2.33 -1.05
N LYS A 272 2.62 3.27 -0.17
CA LYS A 272 3.42 3.67 0.98
C LYS A 272 3.53 2.57 2.03
N TYR A 273 2.48 1.76 2.18
CA TYR A 273 2.43 0.71 3.19
C TYR A 273 3.35 -0.46 2.84
N LEU A 274 3.25 -0.98 1.61
CA LEU A 274 4.14 -2.03 1.12
C LEU A 274 5.60 -1.60 1.16
N ARG A 275 5.90 -0.39 0.68
CA ARG A 275 7.26 0.16 0.77
C ARG A 275 7.77 0.25 2.20
N LYS A 276 6.93 0.69 3.16
CA LYS A 276 7.28 0.71 4.59
C LYS A 276 7.62 -0.68 5.10
N LEU A 277 6.80 -1.68 4.81
CA LEU A 277 7.03 -3.06 5.24
C LEU A 277 8.33 -3.63 4.69
N LEU A 278 8.63 -3.39 3.41
CA LEU A 278 9.89 -3.82 2.79
C LEU A 278 11.11 -3.15 3.44
N VAL A 279 11.05 -1.84 3.64
CA VAL A 279 12.16 -1.11 4.28
C VAL A 279 12.37 -1.57 5.73
N VAL A 280 11.31 -1.83 6.48
CA VAL A 280 11.39 -2.37 7.85
C VAL A 280 12.03 -3.75 7.87
N GLY A 281 11.58 -4.66 6.99
CA GLY A 281 12.16 -6.00 6.88
C GLY A 281 13.65 -5.95 6.51
N MET A 282 14.03 -5.11 5.56
CA MET A 282 15.43 -4.94 5.17
C MET A 282 16.27 -4.24 6.26
N THR A 283 15.66 -3.38 7.08
CA THR A 283 16.35 -2.78 8.23
C THR A 283 16.76 -3.88 9.25
N ALA A 284 15.90 -4.88 9.47
CA ALA A 284 16.21 -6.00 10.33
C ALA A 284 17.37 -6.84 9.79
N LEU A 285 17.39 -7.14 8.48
CA LEU A 285 18.50 -7.85 7.84
C LEU A 285 19.82 -7.07 7.93
N VAL A 286 19.79 -5.78 7.63
CA VAL A 286 20.97 -4.91 7.72
C VAL A 286 21.52 -4.86 9.15
N ARG A 287 20.64 -4.82 10.15
CA ARG A 287 21.06 -4.88 11.56
C ARG A 287 21.74 -6.22 11.87
N ARG A 288 21.16 -7.35 11.41
CA ARG A 288 21.76 -8.68 11.60
C ARG A 288 23.11 -8.82 10.91
N ALA A 289 23.24 -8.35 9.66
CA ALA A 289 24.51 -8.40 8.93
C ALA A 289 25.62 -7.55 9.59
N ARG A 290 25.27 -6.48 10.28
CA ARG A 290 26.24 -5.71 11.08
C ARG A 290 26.72 -6.45 12.32
N GLN A 291 25.86 -7.28 12.92
CA GLN A 291 26.21 -8.09 14.09
C GLN A 291 26.96 -9.36 13.70
N ASN A 292 26.68 -9.90 12.51
CA ASN A 292 27.32 -11.08 11.94
C ASN A 292 27.60 -10.86 10.45
N PRO A 293 28.74 -10.23 10.08
CA PRO A 293 29.10 -9.95 8.68
C PRO A 293 29.31 -11.21 7.85
N GLU A 294 29.78 -12.29 8.43
CA GLU A 294 30.04 -13.56 7.74
C GLU A 294 28.77 -14.24 7.28
N GLY A 295 27.65 -13.99 7.97
CA GLY A 295 26.34 -14.56 7.63
C GLY A 295 25.72 -14.06 6.31
N ASP A 296 26.14 -12.86 5.84
CA ASP A 296 25.79 -12.32 4.49
C ASP A 296 26.93 -11.42 4.00
N PRO A 297 28.01 -12.00 3.42
CA PRO A 297 29.18 -11.26 2.98
C PRO A 297 28.83 -10.19 1.93
N ARG A 298 27.87 -10.45 1.04
CA ARG A 298 27.46 -9.47 0.00
C ARG A 298 26.80 -8.24 0.59
N LEU A 299 25.99 -8.42 1.66
CA LEU A 299 25.38 -7.30 2.36
C LEU A 299 26.42 -6.57 3.20
N ALA A 300 27.38 -7.28 3.81
CA ALA A 300 28.49 -6.70 4.53
C ALA A 300 29.34 -5.79 3.61
N ASP A 301 29.71 -6.27 2.42
CA ASP A 301 30.43 -5.48 1.39
C ASP A 301 29.64 -4.23 0.96
N LEU A 302 28.34 -4.35 0.81
CA LEU A 302 27.49 -3.19 0.49
C LEU A 302 27.51 -2.16 1.61
N LEU A 303 27.47 -2.61 2.86
CA LEU A 303 27.50 -1.75 4.04
C LEU A 303 28.85 -1.08 4.27
N ALA A 304 29.95 -1.69 3.83
CA ALA A 304 31.27 -1.09 3.85
C ALA A 304 31.39 0.10 2.88
N ARG A 305 30.69 0.03 1.74
CA ARG A 305 30.76 1.04 0.64
C ARG A 305 29.66 2.08 0.66
N LYS A 306 28.53 1.84 1.35
CA LYS A 306 27.35 2.69 1.29
C LYS A 306 26.77 2.96 2.67
N PRO A 307 26.23 4.18 2.90
CA PRO A 307 25.52 4.48 4.15
C PRO A 307 24.38 3.49 4.41
N THR A 308 24.16 3.14 5.66
CA THR A 308 23.16 2.13 6.09
C THR A 308 21.78 2.30 5.46
N ARG A 309 21.27 3.55 5.40
CA ARG A 309 19.96 3.81 4.82
C ARG A 309 19.93 3.58 3.32
N VAL A 310 21.01 3.88 2.62
CA VAL A 310 21.14 3.60 1.18
C VAL A 310 21.17 2.10 0.93
N ALA A 311 21.98 1.35 1.69
CA ALA A 311 22.04 -0.11 1.62
C ALA A 311 20.67 -0.74 1.91
N THR A 312 19.96 -0.28 2.96
CA THR A 312 18.61 -0.78 3.29
C THR A 312 17.63 -0.60 2.13
N VAL A 313 17.62 0.57 1.50
CA VAL A 313 16.71 0.86 0.37
C VAL A 313 17.11 0.09 -0.89
N ALA A 314 18.41 -0.08 -1.15
CA ALA A 314 18.91 -0.91 -2.26
C ALA A 314 18.48 -2.39 -2.06
N MET A 315 18.58 -2.91 -0.84
CA MET A 315 18.07 -4.24 -0.51
C MET A 315 16.56 -4.33 -0.68
N ALA A 316 15.78 -3.33 -0.26
CA ALA A 316 14.34 -3.30 -0.47
C ALA A 316 13.97 -3.32 -1.97
N ASN A 317 14.71 -2.60 -2.81
CA ASN A 317 14.55 -2.67 -4.27
C ASN A 317 14.88 -4.07 -4.83
N LYS A 318 16.00 -4.67 -4.40
CA LYS A 318 16.37 -6.03 -4.79
C LYS A 318 15.30 -7.04 -4.37
N THR A 319 14.85 -6.97 -3.12
CA THR A 319 13.80 -7.85 -2.59
C THR A 319 12.47 -7.67 -3.34
N ALA A 320 12.09 -6.45 -3.71
CA ALA A 320 10.91 -6.22 -4.55
C ALA A 320 11.00 -6.98 -5.88
N ARG A 321 12.16 -7.00 -6.53
CA ARG A 321 12.37 -7.76 -7.78
C ARG A 321 12.26 -9.28 -7.57
N VAL A 322 12.77 -9.77 -6.44
CA VAL A 322 12.64 -11.18 -6.04
C VAL A 322 11.17 -11.54 -5.77
N ILE A 323 10.44 -10.70 -5.04
CA ILE A 323 9.01 -10.85 -4.78
C ILE A 323 8.24 -11.01 -6.09
N TRP A 324 8.47 -10.11 -7.04
CA TRP A 324 7.83 -10.19 -8.35
C TRP A 324 8.14 -11.52 -9.06
N ALA A 325 9.40 -11.94 -9.08
CA ALA A 325 9.79 -13.19 -9.73
C ALA A 325 9.12 -14.42 -9.10
N ILE A 326 9.06 -14.48 -7.78
CA ILE A 326 8.38 -15.55 -7.04
C ILE A 326 6.88 -15.56 -7.33
N MET A 327 6.24 -14.40 -7.35
CA MET A 327 4.80 -14.31 -7.65
C MET A 327 4.48 -14.68 -9.09
N ALA A 328 5.29 -14.20 -10.05
CA ALA A 328 5.07 -14.42 -11.49
C ALA A 328 5.37 -15.86 -11.92
N ARG A 329 6.34 -16.52 -11.27
CA ARG A 329 6.77 -17.90 -11.62
C ARG A 329 6.17 -18.97 -10.73
N GLY A 330 5.53 -18.62 -9.62
CA GLY A 330 5.00 -19.59 -8.66
C GLY A 330 6.07 -20.34 -7.86
N GLU A 331 7.29 -19.80 -7.78
CA GLU A 331 8.43 -20.46 -7.12
C GLU A 331 8.57 -20.06 -5.64
N THR A 332 9.47 -20.72 -4.92
CA THR A 332 9.94 -20.35 -3.58
C THR A 332 11.33 -19.71 -3.68
N TYR A 333 11.71 -18.95 -2.64
CA TYR A 333 13.04 -18.36 -2.58
C TYR A 333 14.12 -19.45 -2.44
N ARG A 334 15.15 -19.36 -3.30
CA ARG A 334 16.33 -20.23 -3.23
C ARG A 334 17.56 -19.39 -2.89
N THR A 335 18.26 -19.75 -1.82
CA THR A 335 19.55 -19.14 -1.49
C THR A 335 20.58 -19.55 -2.54
N GLY A 336 21.34 -18.57 -3.04
CA GLY A 336 22.42 -18.84 -4.03
C GLY A 336 22.01 -18.76 -5.49
N HIS A 337 20.73 -18.51 -5.82
CA HIS A 337 20.33 -18.33 -7.21
C HIS A 337 21.00 -17.06 -7.80
N GLN A 338 22.01 -17.26 -8.64
CA GLN A 338 22.49 -16.21 -9.55
C GLN A 338 21.47 -16.14 -10.71
N PRO A 339 20.84 -14.97 -10.98
CA PRO A 339 20.10 -14.84 -12.23
C PRO A 339 21.10 -15.08 -13.36
N ALA A 340 20.76 -15.97 -14.28
CA ALA A 340 21.48 -16.08 -15.54
C ALA A 340 21.64 -14.65 -16.11
N LEU A 341 22.86 -14.26 -16.39
CA LEU A 341 23.13 -13.04 -17.13
C LEU A 341 22.32 -13.17 -18.43
N ALA A 342 21.33 -12.32 -18.62
CA ALA A 342 20.66 -12.20 -19.90
C ALA A 342 21.72 -11.78 -20.91
N ALA A 343 21.98 -12.67 -21.85
CA ALA A 343 22.80 -12.40 -23.04
C ALA A 343 22.16 -11.27 -23.85
#